data_d39e07a6879e66f23dee03ec62bda5de
#
_entry.id   d39e07a6879e66f23dee03ec62bda5de
#
_cell.length_a   1.000
_cell.length_b   1.000
_cell.length_c   1.000
_cell.angle_alpha   90.00
_cell.angle_beta   90.00
_cell.angle_gamma   90.00
#
_symmetry.space_group_name_H-M   'P 1'
#
loop_
_entity.id
_entity.type
_entity.pdbx_description
1 polymer ?
#
loop_
_entity_poly.entity_id
_entity_poly.type
_entity_poly.pdbx_seq_one_letter_code
_entity_poly.pdbx_strand_id
1 'polypeptide(L)'
;MKSIMGLVPAKNGKIVWQDEEIQAKKTHHIVKRGISYVPEGREIFPGMTVLENMEMGAYTLRMSAKEKADKLNEMYELFPRLYERKKQKAGTLSGGEQQMVAIARGMMCGPKLLMLDEPSLGLMPKLVEEVFSFVQRINKLGTTIVIVEQNVNETLKFADYAYIVSEGEIALHGTPQELLKDDEIRRIYLGHS
;
A
#
# COMPACT_ATOMS: atom_id res chain seq x y z
N MET A 1 -8.03 1.44 -7.78
CA MET A 1 -8.07 1.02 -6.36
C MET A 1 -9.37 1.39 -5.63
N LYS A 2 -9.84 2.63 -5.71
CA LYS A 2 -11.05 3.08 -4.98
C LYS A 2 -12.31 2.24 -5.27
N SER A 3 -12.49 1.76 -6.52
CA SER A 3 -13.62 0.88 -6.87
C SER A 3 -13.51 -0.51 -6.23
N ILE A 4 -12.30 -1.05 -6.07
CA ILE A 4 -12.07 -2.31 -5.36
C ILE A 4 -12.50 -2.19 -3.90
N MET A 5 -12.23 -1.03 -3.28
CA MET A 5 -12.63 -0.75 -1.89
C MET A 5 -14.10 -0.33 -1.71
N GLY A 6 -14.87 -0.26 -2.79
CA GLY A 6 -16.27 0.20 -2.73
C GLY A 6 -16.42 1.68 -2.39
N LEU A 7 -15.36 2.49 -2.53
CA LEU A 7 -15.37 3.94 -2.32
C LEU A 7 -15.94 4.68 -3.55
N VAL A 8 -15.76 4.10 -4.72
CA VAL A 8 -16.32 4.58 -5.99
C VAL A 8 -17.01 3.40 -6.66
N PRO A 9 -18.28 3.51 -7.05
CA PRO A 9 -18.99 2.41 -7.70
C PRO A 9 -18.37 2.07 -9.06
N ALA A 10 -18.19 0.78 -9.33
CA ALA A 10 -17.85 0.32 -10.67
C ALA A 10 -19.08 0.52 -11.58
N LYS A 11 -18.89 1.19 -12.73
CA LYS A 11 -19.97 1.43 -13.69
C LYS A 11 -20.37 0.16 -14.43
N ASN A 12 -19.37 -0.63 -14.82
CA ASN A 12 -19.52 -1.88 -15.56
C ASN A 12 -18.46 -2.88 -15.10
N GLY A 13 -18.63 -4.15 -15.44
CA GLY A 13 -17.67 -5.21 -15.14
C GLY A 13 -17.83 -5.79 -13.74
N LYS A 14 -16.90 -6.67 -13.39
CA LYS A 14 -16.89 -7.42 -12.14
C LYS A 14 -15.54 -7.27 -11.45
N ILE A 15 -15.57 -7.22 -10.12
CA ILE A 15 -14.38 -7.31 -9.26
C ILE A 15 -14.54 -8.57 -8.44
N VAL A 16 -13.65 -9.54 -8.63
CA VAL A 16 -13.68 -10.83 -7.97
C VAL A 16 -12.48 -10.94 -7.03
N TRP A 17 -12.73 -11.32 -5.79
CA TRP A 17 -11.74 -11.61 -4.77
C TRP A 17 -12.01 -12.95 -4.13
N GLN A 18 -11.10 -13.93 -4.24
CA GLN A 18 -11.25 -15.29 -3.70
C GLN A 18 -12.62 -15.89 -4.07
N ASP A 19 -12.92 -15.91 -5.37
CA ASP A 19 -14.16 -16.44 -5.97
C ASP A 19 -15.47 -15.71 -5.57
N GLU A 20 -15.39 -14.58 -4.88
CA GLU A 20 -16.54 -13.77 -4.50
C GLU A 20 -16.56 -12.42 -5.24
N GLU A 21 -17.70 -12.04 -5.80
CA GLU A 21 -17.90 -10.70 -6.38
C GLU A 21 -18.00 -9.66 -5.25
N ILE A 22 -17.14 -8.63 -5.30
CA ILE A 22 -17.01 -7.63 -4.22
C ILE A 22 -17.41 -6.20 -4.62
N GLN A 23 -17.66 -5.91 -5.91
CA GLN A 23 -17.91 -4.54 -6.41
C GLN A 23 -19.12 -3.85 -5.77
N ALA A 24 -20.10 -4.59 -5.23
CA ALA A 24 -21.27 -4.04 -4.54
C ALA A 24 -21.15 -4.07 -3.01
N LYS A 25 -20.00 -4.47 -2.48
CA LYS A 25 -19.83 -4.59 -1.03
C LYS A 25 -19.36 -3.28 -0.41
N LYS A 26 -19.79 -3.04 0.84
CA LYS A 26 -19.32 -1.89 1.62
C LYS A 26 -17.86 -2.09 2.04
N THR A 27 -17.09 -1.02 2.10
CA THR A 27 -15.64 -1.00 2.42
C THR A 27 -15.28 -1.85 3.64
N HIS A 28 -16.03 -1.74 4.75
CA HIS A 28 -15.73 -2.51 5.95
C HIS A 28 -15.92 -4.04 5.79
N HIS A 29 -16.76 -4.47 4.84
CA HIS A 29 -16.87 -5.89 4.47
C HIS A 29 -15.68 -6.34 3.63
N ILE A 30 -15.16 -5.46 2.77
CA ILE A 30 -13.97 -5.72 1.94
C ILE A 30 -12.72 -5.84 2.81
N VAL A 31 -12.56 -4.94 3.79
CA VAL A 31 -11.47 -5.02 4.78
C VAL A 31 -11.49 -6.35 5.55
N LYS A 32 -12.65 -6.81 6.00
CA LYS A 32 -12.81 -8.11 6.68
C LYS A 32 -12.45 -9.31 5.81
N ARG A 33 -12.40 -9.16 4.49
CA ARG A 33 -11.96 -10.19 3.53
C ARG A 33 -10.45 -10.19 3.30
N GLY A 34 -9.74 -9.34 4.01
CA GLY A 34 -8.29 -9.26 3.96
C GLY A 34 -7.76 -8.33 2.86
N ILE A 35 -8.53 -7.34 2.41
CA ILE A 35 -8.05 -6.29 1.51
C ILE A 35 -7.86 -5.01 2.31
N SER A 36 -6.66 -4.44 2.28
CA SER A 36 -6.34 -3.14 2.87
C SER A 36 -5.92 -2.15 1.79
N TYR A 37 -6.19 -0.88 2.03
CA TYR A 37 -5.88 0.21 1.12
C TYR A 37 -5.25 1.38 1.86
N VAL A 38 -4.09 1.79 1.40
CA VAL A 38 -3.38 2.99 1.84
C VAL A 38 -3.52 4.01 0.72
N PRO A 39 -4.33 5.06 0.90
CA PRO A 39 -4.57 6.05 -0.13
C PRO A 39 -3.36 6.97 -0.33
N GLU A 40 -3.33 7.66 -1.46
CA GLU A 40 -2.47 8.79 -1.72
C GLU A 40 -2.57 9.83 -0.59
N GLY A 41 -1.48 10.53 -0.29
CA GLY A 41 -1.47 11.57 0.74
C GLY A 41 -1.44 11.06 2.18
N ARG A 42 -1.21 9.75 2.39
CA ARG A 42 -1.00 9.10 3.70
C ARG A 42 -2.26 9.04 4.58
N GLU A 43 -3.08 10.09 4.57
CA GLU A 43 -4.33 10.24 5.36
C GLU A 43 -4.20 9.74 6.81
N ILE A 44 -3.11 10.13 7.48
CA ILE A 44 -2.90 9.87 8.90
C ILE A 44 -3.81 10.76 9.75
N PHE A 45 -4.02 10.39 11.00
CA PHE A 45 -4.67 11.23 12.00
C PHE A 45 -3.61 12.07 12.72
N PRO A 46 -3.37 13.35 12.33
CA PRO A 46 -2.21 14.11 12.77
C PRO A 46 -2.24 14.46 14.28
N GLY A 47 -3.44 14.56 14.86
CA GLY A 47 -3.64 14.79 16.29
C GLY A 47 -3.47 13.56 17.17
N MET A 48 -3.47 12.37 16.59
CA MET A 48 -3.24 11.11 17.28
C MET A 48 -1.75 10.77 17.33
N THR A 49 -1.35 9.97 18.30
CA THR A 49 -0.01 9.38 18.38
C THR A 49 0.22 8.34 17.27
N VAL A 50 1.47 7.95 17.05
CA VAL A 50 1.82 6.84 16.16
C VAL A 50 1.09 5.57 16.57
N LEU A 51 1.11 5.21 17.85
CA LEU A 51 0.41 4.04 18.37
C LEU A 51 -1.09 4.10 18.08
N GLU A 52 -1.76 5.19 18.41
CA GLU A 52 -3.20 5.36 18.15
C GLU A 52 -3.54 5.27 16.66
N ASN A 53 -2.71 5.86 15.78
CA ASN A 53 -2.88 5.70 14.34
C ASN A 53 -2.82 4.23 13.90
N MET A 54 -1.85 3.48 14.41
CA MET A 54 -1.71 2.05 14.07
C MET A 54 -2.92 1.25 14.59
N GLU A 55 -3.35 1.49 15.82
CA GLU A 55 -4.51 0.83 16.43
C GLU A 55 -5.81 1.05 15.65
N MET A 56 -5.98 2.22 15.03
CA MET A 56 -7.12 2.51 14.14
C MET A 56 -7.20 1.55 12.95
N GLY A 57 -6.08 0.99 12.48
CA GLY A 57 -6.06 0.00 11.40
C GLY A 57 -6.76 -1.32 11.75
N ALA A 58 -6.84 -1.65 13.03
CA ALA A 58 -7.53 -2.85 13.53
C ALA A 58 -8.96 -2.57 14.05
N TYR A 59 -9.45 -1.33 13.96
CA TYR A 59 -10.72 -0.90 14.58
C TYR A 59 -11.93 -1.73 14.17
N THR A 60 -11.98 -2.20 12.91
CA THR A 60 -13.09 -2.99 12.39
C THR A 60 -13.04 -4.48 12.78
N LEU A 61 -11.96 -4.91 13.41
CA LEU A 61 -11.71 -6.30 13.77
C LEU A 61 -12.00 -6.53 15.26
N ARG A 62 -12.56 -7.68 15.58
CA ARG A 62 -12.69 -8.14 16.97
C ARG A 62 -11.40 -8.87 17.38
N MET A 63 -10.40 -8.13 17.81
CA MET A 63 -9.12 -8.66 18.31
C MET A 63 -9.10 -8.61 19.83
N SER A 64 -8.57 -9.66 20.43
CA SER A 64 -8.22 -9.65 21.86
C SER A 64 -7.07 -8.68 22.12
N ALA A 65 -6.89 -8.27 23.36
CA ALA A 65 -5.76 -7.40 23.75
C ALA A 65 -4.40 -8.03 23.40
N LYS A 66 -4.30 -9.37 23.52
CA LYS A 66 -3.07 -10.11 23.16
C LYS A 66 -2.82 -10.05 21.66
N GLU A 67 -3.81 -10.42 20.82
CA GLU A 67 -3.67 -10.38 19.35
C GLU A 67 -3.28 -8.98 18.85
N LYS A 68 -3.87 -7.95 19.45
CA LYS A 68 -3.53 -6.56 19.13
C LYS A 68 -2.09 -6.22 19.51
N ALA A 69 -1.64 -6.64 20.68
CA ALA A 69 -0.26 -6.42 21.13
C ALA A 69 0.74 -7.18 20.26
N ASP A 70 0.44 -8.45 19.93
CA ASP A 70 1.28 -9.25 19.03
C ASP A 70 1.41 -8.58 17.66
N LYS A 71 0.30 -8.09 17.11
CA LYS A 71 0.29 -7.39 15.81
C LYS A 71 1.05 -6.05 15.84
N LEU A 72 0.96 -5.30 16.93
CA LEU A 72 1.76 -4.09 17.14
C LEU A 72 3.26 -4.42 17.18
N ASN A 73 3.65 -5.50 17.87
CA ASN A 73 5.04 -5.94 17.92
C ASN A 73 5.58 -6.34 16.55
N GLU A 74 4.80 -7.08 15.72
CA GLU A 74 5.16 -7.35 14.34
C GLU A 74 5.42 -6.06 13.55
N MET A 75 4.58 -5.05 13.72
CA MET A 75 4.77 -3.76 13.05
C MET A 75 6.02 -3.03 13.57
N TYR A 76 6.32 -3.11 14.84
CA TYR A 76 7.53 -2.51 15.39
C TYR A 76 8.83 -3.21 14.94
N GLU A 77 8.78 -4.53 14.70
CA GLU A 77 9.89 -5.26 14.08
C GLU A 77 10.10 -4.84 12.61
N LEU A 78 9.02 -4.59 11.88
CA LEU A 78 9.08 -4.09 10.51
C LEU A 78 9.54 -2.62 10.46
N PHE A 79 9.06 -1.79 11.37
CA PHE A 79 9.27 -0.35 11.43
C PHE A 79 9.82 0.08 12.80
N PRO A 80 11.09 -0.18 13.15
CA PRO A 80 11.64 0.10 14.48
C PRO A 80 11.50 1.56 14.91
N ARG A 81 11.60 2.50 13.98
CA ARG A 81 11.41 3.94 14.26
C ARG A 81 10.03 4.27 14.78
N LEU A 82 8.99 3.51 14.39
CA LEU A 82 7.65 3.74 14.91
C LEU A 82 7.52 3.34 16.38
N TYR A 83 8.29 2.35 16.83
CA TYR A 83 8.38 2.01 18.26
C TYR A 83 8.98 3.15 19.09
N GLU A 84 10.12 3.69 18.63
CA GLU A 84 10.81 4.80 19.29
C GLU A 84 9.89 6.02 19.46
N ARG A 85 9.02 6.25 18.46
CA ARG A 85 8.14 7.41 18.36
C ARG A 85 6.67 7.12 18.70
N LYS A 86 6.37 5.96 19.29
CA LYS A 86 4.99 5.48 19.49
C LYS A 86 4.07 6.44 20.24
N LYS A 87 4.64 7.29 21.12
CA LYS A 87 3.91 8.31 21.88
C LYS A 87 3.89 9.69 21.23
N GLN A 88 4.64 9.88 20.14
CA GLN A 88 4.71 11.15 19.40
C GLN A 88 3.46 11.33 18.53
N LYS A 89 2.97 12.57 18.43
CA LYS A 89 1.86 12.89 17.51
C LYS A 89 2.30 12.70 16.06
N ALA A 90 1.52 11.97 15.29
CA ALA A 90 1.87 11.59 13.92
C ALA A 90 2.04 12.81 12.98
N GLY A 91 1.32 13.90 13.23
CA GLY A 91 1.46 15.14 12.46
C GLY A 91 2.82 15.83 12.61
N THR A 92 3.63 15.47 13.61
CA THR A 92 4.97 16.06 13.85
C THR A 92 6.10 15.22 13.26
N LEU A 93 5.78 14.11 12.61
CA LEU A 93 6.74 13.22 11.96
C LEU A 93 7.17 13.77 10.59
N SER A 94 8.34 13.33 10.11
CA SER A 94 8.76 13.55 8.72
C SER A 94 7.81 12.86 7.73
N GLY A 95 7.81 13.32 6.47
CA GLY A 95 6.96 12.72 5.44
C GLY A 95 7.15 11.21 5.25
N GLY A 96 8.38 10.72 5.31
CA GLY A 96 8.67 9.28 5.24
C GLY A 96 8.16 8.51 6.46
N GLU A 97 8.32 9.05 7.66
CA GLU A 97 7.79 8.43 8.89
C GLU A 97 6.25 8.40 8.89
N GLN A 98 5.60 9.45 8.38
CA GLN A 98 4.15 9.47 8.19
C GLN A 98 3.70 8.39 7.19
N GLN A 99 4.47 8.17 6.12
CA GLN A 99 4.20 7.10 5.16
C GLN A 99 4.32 5.72 5.82
N MET A 100 5.35 5.51 6.65
CA MET A 100 5.49 4.28 7.42
C MET A 100 4.30 4.06 8.38
N VAL A 101 3.81 5.12 9.05
CA VAL A 101 2.61 5.04 9.91
C VAL A 101 1.39 4.63 9.09
N ALA A 102 1.19 5.19 7.90
CA ALA A 102 0.06 4.85 7.04
C ALA A 102 0.10 3.38 6.58
N ILE A 103 1.28 2.90 6.16
CA ILE A 103 1.47 1.49 5.76
C ILE A 103 1.28 0.56 6.97
N ALA A 104 1.91 0.86 8.12
CA ALA A 104 1.77 0.08 9.34
C ALA A 104 0.31 0.00 9.80
N ARG A 105 -0.42 1.12 9.75
CA ARG A 105 -1.87 1.15 10.01
C ARG A 105 -2.63 0.22 9.07
N GLY A 106 -2.32 0.24 7.77
CA GLY A 106 -2.92 -0.66 6.78
C GLY A 106 -2.62 -2.14 7.05
N MET A 107 -1.48 -2.45 7.65
CA MET A 107 -1.06 -3.81 7.99
C MET A 107 -1.67 -4.34 9.29
N MET A 108 -2.17 -3.48 10.18
CA MET A 108 -2.77 -3.89 11.46
C MET A 108 -3.97 -4.83 11.31
N CYS A 109 -4.69 -4.78 10.19
CA CYS A 109 -5.78 -5.70 9.92
C CYS A 109 -5.33 -7.09 9.43
N GLY A 110 -4.03 -7.34 9.27
CA GLY A 110 -3.51 -8.60 8.75
C GLY A 110 -3.96 -8.90 7.32
N PRO A 111 -3.76 -7.99 6.36
CA PRO A 111 -4.33 -8.14 5.03
C PRO A 111 -3.65 -9.27 4.24
N LYS A 112 -4.42 -9.94 3.38
CA LYS A 112 -3.92 -10.82 2.32
C LYS A 112 -3.48 -10.02 1.10
N LEU A 113 -4.14 -8.87 0.86
CA LEU A 113 -3.84 -7.91 -0.19
C LEU A 113 -3.72 -6.51 0.40
N LEU A 114 -2.56 -5.91 0.27
CA LEU A 114 -2.31 -4.51 0.58
C LEU A 114 -2.19 -3.71 -0.70
N MET A 115 -3.04 -2.71 -0.86
CA MET A 115 -3.03 -1.78 -2.00
C MET A 115 -2.45 -0.44 -1.55
N LEU A 116 -1.42 0.05 -2.26
CA LEU A 116 -0.71 1.29 -1.99
C LEU A 116 -0.89 2.24 -3.18
N ASP A 117 -1.43 3.42 -2.92
CA ASP A 117 -1.68 4.45 -3.94
C ASP A 117 -0.63 5.54 -3.83
N GLU A 118 0.28 5.61 -4.79
CA GLU A 118 1.42 6.54 -4.87
C GLU A 118 2.22 6.66 -3.54
N PRO A 119 2.70 5.54 -2.97
CA PRO A 119 3.36 5.56 -1.67
C PRO A 119 4.67 6.35 -1.65
N SER A 120 5.28 6.61 -2.79
CA SER A 120 6.54 7.38 -2.91
C SER A 120 6.34 8.88 -3.13
N LEU A 121 5.10 9.33 -3.36
CA LEU A 121 4.82 10.72 -3.74
C LEU A 121 5.32 11.71 -2.69
N GLY A 122 6.10 12.70 -3.16
CA GLY A 122 6.64 13.79 -2.32
C GLY A 122 7.70 13.34 -1.31
N LEU A 123 8.30 12.16 -1.49
CA LEU A 123 9.42 11.69 -0.69
C LEU A 123 10.76 11.97 -1.37
N MET A 124 11.79 12.20 -0.55
CA MET A 124 13.18 12.25 -1.06
C MET A 124 13.63 10.86 -1.54
N PRO A 125 14.52 10.74 -2.53
CA PRO A 125 14.92 9.46 -3.14
C PRO A 125 15.31 8.39 -2.13
N LYS A 126 16.08 8.72 -1.11
CA LYS A 126 16.47 7.78 -0.04
C LYS A 126 15.28 7.21 0.73
N LEU A 127 14.23 8.01 0.94
CA LEU A 127 13.01 7.56 1.63
C LEU A 127 12.14 6.69 0.72
N VAL A 128 12.18 6.94 -0.59
CA VAL A 128 11.52 6.08 -1.60
C VAL A 128 12.09 4.67 -1.53
N GLU A 129 13.43 4.53 -1.57
CA GLU A 129 14.11 3.22 -1.43
C GLU A 129 13.74 2.52 -0.11
N GLU A 130 13.67 3.28 0.99
CA GLU A 130 13.30 2.75 2.30
C GLU A 130 11.86 2.23 2.30
N VAL A 131 10.90 2.99 1.75
CA VAL A 131 9.49 2.56 1.62
C VAL A 131 9.38 1.29 0.79
N PHE A 132 10.01 1.22 -0.38
CA PHE A 132 9.99 0.00 -1.21
C PHE A 132 10.66 -1.19 -0.53
N SER A 133 11.74 -0.98 0.23
CA SER A 133 12.35 -2.03 1.04
C SER A 133 11.37 -2.60 2.07
N PHE A 134 10.59 -1.77 2.76
CA PHE A 134 9.53 -2.25 3.66
C PHE A 134 8.43 -2.99 2.92
N VAL A 135 8.00 -2.50 1.77
CA VAL A 135 6.99 -3.17 0.92
C VAL A 135 7.46 -4.57 0.54
N GLN A 136 8.72 -4.74 0.11
CA GLN A 136 9.29 -6.05 -0.18
C GLN A 136 9.34 -6.97 1.05
N ARG A 137 9.67 -6.43 2.24
CA ARG A 137 9.63 -7.23 3.47
C ARG A 137 8.23 -7.71 3.81
N ILE A 138 7.21 -6.85 3.66
CA ILE A 138 5.80 -7.20 3.85
C ILE A 138 5.38 -8.30 2.85
N ASN A 139 5.79 -8.18 1.58
CA ASN A 139 5.49 -9.20 0.57
C ASN A 139 6.12 -10.55 0.92
N LYS A 140 7.38 -10.58 1.36
CA LYS A 140 8.07 -11.80 1.80
C LYS A 140 7.40 -12.49 2.99
N LEU A 141 6.62 -11.76 3.79
CA LEU A 141 5.80 -12.33 4.87
C LEU A 141 4.47 -12.90 4.37
N GLY A 142 4.23 -12.92 3.05
CA GLY A 142 3.07 -13.56 2.41
C GLY A 142 1.90 -12.62 2.09
N THR A 143 2.04 -11.31 2.29
CA THR A 143 1.03 -10.34 1.86
C THR A 143 1.23 -10.02 0.38
N THR A 144 0.19 -10.20 -0.43
CA THR A 144 0.20 -9.71 -1.82
C THR A 144 0.15 -8.19 -1.83
N ILE A 145 0.95 -7.56 -2.68
CA ILE A 145 1.02 -6.10 -2.78
C ILE A 145 0.56 -5.66 -4.18
N VAL A 146 -0.28 -4.65 -4.22
CA VAL A 146 -0.59 -3.90 -5.45
C VAL A 146 -0.21 -2.46 -5.22
N ILE A 147 0.65 -1.92 -6.09
CA ILE A 147 1.11 -0.53 -6.02
C ILE A 147 0.67 0.20 -7.28
N VAL A 148 0.14 1.40 -7.13
CA VAL A 148 0.01 2.38 -8.21
C VAL A 148 1.10 3.42 -8.02
N GLU A 149 1.91 3.64 -9.06
CA GLU A 149 3.02 4.57 -9.05
C GLU A 149 3.20 5.24 -10.40
N GLN A 150 3.69 6.46 -10.39
CA GLN A 150 4.04 7.19 -11.61
C GLN A 150 5.50 6.92 -12.02
N ASN A 151 6.37 6.62 -11.06
CA ASN A 151 7.77 6.34 -11.31
C ASN A 151 7.97 4.88 -11.77
N VAL A 152 7.81 4.66 -13.06
CA VAL A 152 7.95 3.34 -13.69
C VAL A 152 9.31 2.70 -13.40
N ASN A 153 10.38 3.49 -13.51
CA ASN A 153 11.76 3.00 -13.30
C ASN A 153 11.98 2.41 -11.91
N GLU A 154 11.54 3.12 -10.88
CA GLU A 154 11.70 2.63 -9.51
C GLU A 154 10.77 1.44 -9.25
N THR A 155 9.53 1.51 -9.72
CA THR A 155 8.55 0.45 -9.49
C THR A 155 8.96 -0.88 -10.14
N LEU A 156 9.47 -0.85 -11.38
CA LEU A 156 9.92 -2.06 -12.08
C LEU A 156 11.11 -2.76 -11.42
N LYS A 157 11.89 -2.09 -10.57
CA LYS A 157 12.96 -2.74 -9.79
C LYS A 157 12.42 -3.70 -8.72
N PHE A 158 11.19 -3.52 -8.29
CA PHE A 158 10.59 -4.21 -7.15
C PHE A 158 9.38 -5.07 -7.50
N ALA A 159 8.76 -4.83 -8.66
CA ALA A 159 7.58 -5.55 -9.09
C ALA A 159 7.91 -6.95 -9.62
N ASP A 160 7.05 -7.92 -9.38
CA ASP A 160 7.08 -9.23 -10.04
C ASP A 160 6.36 -9.16 -11.40
N TYR A 161 5.33 -8.31 -11.49
CA TYR A 161 4.51 -8.09 -12.68
C TYR A 161 3.95 -6.67 -12.68
N ALA A 162 3.81 -6.05 -13.86
CA ALA A 162 3.29 -4.69 -13.97
C ALA A 162 2.25 -4.55 -15.10
N TYR A 163 1.34 -3.61 -14.88
CA TYR A 163 0.37 -3.13 -15.86
C TYR A 163 0.62 -1.65 -16.10
N ILE A 164 0.88 -1.27 -17.34
CA ILE A 164 1.00 0.12 -17.76
C ILE A 164 -0.39 0.59 -18.21
N VAL A 165 -0.90 1.61 -17.53
CA VAL A 165 -2.22 2.19 -17.81
C VAL A 165 -2.02 3.53 -18.51
N SER A 166 -2.63 3.71 -19.67
CA SER A 166 -2.66 4.96 -20.43
C SER A 166 -4.09 5.27 -20.85
N GLU A 167 -4.52 6.51 -20.69
CA GLU A 167 -5.87 6.97 -21.08
C GLU A 167 -7.03 6.12 -20.51
N GLY A 168 -6.80 5.48 -19.37
CA GLY A 168 -7.80 4.64 -18.70
C GLY A 168 -7.86 3.19 -19.17
N GLU A 169 -6.98 2.79 -20.11
CA GLU A 169 -6.87 1.42 -20.63
C GLU A 169 -5.52 0.79 -20.27
N ILE A 170 -5.47 -0.54 -20.23
CA ILE A 170 -4.21 -1.26 -20.08
C ILE A 170 -3.51 -1.25 -21.44
N ALA A 171 -2.46 -0.43 -21.57
CA ALA A 171 -1.66 -0.32 -22.78
C ALA A 171 -0.71 -1.52 -22.92
N LEU A 172 0.00 -1.87 -21.84
CA LEU A 172 0.97 -2.97 -21.80
C LEU A 172 0.92 -3.67 -20.44
N HIS A 173 1.35 -4.91 -20.39
CA HIS A 173 1.54 -5.65 -19.15
C HIS A 173 2.57 -6.76 -19.32
N GLY A 174 3.26 -7.13 -18.26
CA GLY A 174 4.27 -8.19 -18.28
C GLY A 174 5.19 -8.15 -17.07
N THR A 175 6.20 -8.99 -17.11
CA THR A 175 7.31 -8.94 -16.14
C THR A 175 8.18 -7.70 -16.39
N PRO A 176 8.91 -7.21 -15.39
CA PRO A 176 9.85 -6.11 -15.59
C PRO A 176 10.85 -6.33 -16.73
N GLN A 177 11.34 -7.56 -16.89
CA GLN A 177 12.28 -7.92 -17.95
C GLN A 177 11.68 -7.84 -19.37
N GLU A 178 10.39 -8.14 -19.51
CA GLU A 178 9.66 -8.01 -20.76
C GLU A 178 9.38 -6.54 -21.08
N LEU A 179 8.87 -5.80 -20.10
CA LEU A 179 8.54 -4.39 -20.25
C LEU A 179 9.77 -3.51 -20.55
N LEU A 180 10.91 -3.78 -19.91
CA LEU A 180 12.16 -3.05 -20.14
C LEU A 180 12.77 -3.31 -21.54
N LYS A 181 12.32 -4.34 -22.27
CA LYS A 181 12.71 -4.59 -23.66
C LYS A 181 11.84 -3.87 -24.68
N ASP A 182 10.66 -3.40 -24.24
CA ASP A 182 9.72 -2.70 -25.11
C ASP A 182 10.24 -1.30 -25.44
N ASP A 183 10.37 -0.99 -26.73
CA ASP A 183 10.92 0.27 -27.21
C ASP A 183 9.99 1.47 -26.90
N GLU A 184 8.68 1.24 -26.80
CA GLU A 184 7.71 2.27 -26.44
C GLU A 184 7.86 2.67 -24.96
N ILE A 185 8.00 1.70 -24.05
CA ILE A 185 8.30 1.95 -22.63
C ILE A 185 9.62 2.69 -22.47
N ARG A 186 10.65 2.22 -23.18
CA ARG A 186 11.98 2.86 -23.14
C ARG A 186 11.89 4.32 -23.58
N ARG A 187 11.17 4.59 -24.66
CA ARG A 187 11.01 5.93 -25.20
C ARG A 187 10.20 6.86 -24.30
N ILE A 188 9.08 6.39 -23.72
CA ILE A 188 8.13 7.22 -22.98
C ILE A 188 8.57 7.40 -21.53
N TYR A 189 9.04 6.35 -20.86
CA TYR A 189 9.24 6.32 -19.41
C TYR A 189 10.70 6.25 -18.97
N LEU A 190 11.62 5.78 -19.80
CA LEU A 190 13.04 5.61 -19.41
C LEU A 190 13.92 6.76 -19.87
N GLY A 191 13.41 7.67 -20.69
CA GLY A 191 14.21 8.74 -21.30
C GLY A 191 15.25 8.16 -22.27
N HIS A 192 15.41 8.74 -23.45
CA HIS A 192 16.49 8.33 -24.31
C HIS A 192 17.83 8.76 -23.72
N SER A 193 18.72 7.81 -23.55
CA SER A 193 20.15 8.02 -23.74
C SER A 193 20.48 7.99 -25.21
#